data_de0fe664a79f1f54a37c5c097979b589
#
_entry.id   de0fe664a79f1f54a37c5c097979b589
#
_cell.length_a   1.000
_cell.length_b   1.000
_cell.length_c   1.000
_cell.angle_alpha   90.00
_cell.angle_beta   90.00
_cell.angle_gamma   90.00
#
_symmetry.space_group_name_H-M   'P 1'
#
loop_
_entity.id
_entity.type
_entity.pdbx_description
1 polymer ?
#
loop_
_entity_poly.entity_id
_entity_poly.type
_entity_poly.pdbx_seq_one_letter_code
_entity_poly.pdbx_strand_id
1 'polypeptide(L)'
;NLNKLLIRILLHLQVEFSKQSLVNDMKYTSYSYPSGRAEVAAFVVTGGVTEYHVMIHATDPKQTYREQMNVVLDAYAALLKKELSGAVAVFKRYFLSDAANQAELLLAATAESSDCALSVVEQPPLDGTKIALWAYLQTDVQTRVLPNGLYEVKHGVYRQLWMGGSFNRAANSEYQMRLLLNDYAMQLMEEGCTLADNCLRTWIFVQNVDCNYAGVVKARNEMFVTQNLTENTHYIASTGIGGRHADPKALVMLDAFAVAGLKPGQIKYLYARTHLNPTYEYGVSFERGTAVDYDDRRQVLISGTASINNRGEVMYAGDVRRQTERMWENVEALLKEADCGFGDVGHIIVYLRDIADYAVVKEMFDKRFPDTPRVITLAPVCRPGWLVEMECMAVKKISD
;
A
#
# COMPACT_ATOMS: atom_id res chain seq x y z
N ASN A 1 2.61 57.18 12.61
CA ASN A 1 2.88 56.09 13.59
C ASN A 1 1.83 54.98 13.59
N LEU A 2 0.58 55.25 13.24
CA LEU A 2 -0.48 54.23 13.14
C LEU A 2 -0.24 53.25 11.99
N ASN A 3 0.22 53.71 10.83
CA ASN A 3 0.51 52.85 9.67
C ASN A 3 1.67 51.86 9.92
N LYS A 4 2.69 52.24 10.70
CA LYS A 4 3.77 51.31 11.06
C LYS A 4 3.33 50.25 12.08
N LEU A 5 2.36 50.56 12.92
CA LEU A 5 1.78 49.61 13.87
C LEU A 5 0.85 48.62 13.15
N LEU A 6 0.02 49.09 12.21
CA LEU A 6 -0.85 48.26 11.40
C LEU A 6 -0.05 47.27 10.50
N ILE A 7 1.04 47.72 9.89
CA ILE A 7 1.93 46.89 9.09
C ILE A 7 2.63 45.82 9.96
N ARG A 8 3.04 46.15 11.18
CA ARG A 8 3.61 45.20 12.14
C ARG A 8 2.57 44.15 12.60
N ILE A 9 1.35 44.56 12.86
CA ILE A 9 0.24 43.67 13.25
C ILE A 9 -0.14 42.78 12.09
N LEU A 10 -0.23 43.29 10.87
CA LEU A 10 -0.49 42.49 9.66
C LEU A 10 0.65 41.50 9.34
N LEU A 11 1.91 41.92 9.51
CA LEU A 11 3.06 41.02 9.38
C LEU A 11 3.12 39.96 10.49
N HIS A 12 2.73 40.32 11.72
CA HIS A 12 2.66 39.36 12.83
C HIS A 12 1.51 38.38 12.65
N LEU A 13 0.35 38.81 12.18
CA LEU A 13 -0.79 37.99 11.82
C LEU A 13 -0.48 37.10 10.58
N GLN A 14 0.23 37.63 9.59
CA GLN A 14 0.70 36.78 8.45
C GLN A 14 1.74 35.72 8.88
N VAL A 15 2.61 36.06 9.83
CA VAL A 15 3.60 35.10 10.40
C VAL A 15 2.92 34.12 11.34
N GLU A 16 1.89 34.50 12.07
CA GLU A 16 1.09 33.55 12.86
C GLU A 16 0.17 32.70 11.98
N PHE A 17 -0.47 33.27 10.94
CA PHE A 17 -1.21 32.48 9.94
C PHE A 17 -0.30 31.55 9.14
N SER A 18 0.95 31.94 8.86
CA SER A 18 1.92 31.04 8.20
C SER A 18 2.53 30.01 9.15
N LYS A 19 2.44 30.20 10.47
CA LYS A 19 2.81 29.19 11.48
C LYS A 19 1.65 28.27 11.88
N GLN A 20 0.41 28.59 11.51
CA GLN A 20 -0.77 27.74 11.72
C GLN A 20 -1.03 26.76 10.57
N SER A 21 -0.25 26.83 9.48
CA SER A 21 -0.29 25.85 8.39
C SER A 21 0.87 24.89 8.52
N LEU A 22 0.57 23.60 8.60
CA LEU A 22 1.45 22.45 8.59
C LEU A 22 1.90 21.91 9.97
N VAL A 23 0.98 21.71 10.89
CA VAL A 23 1.15 20.55 11.78
C VAL A 23 0.77 19.33 10.94
N ASN A 24 1.74 18.67 10.33
CA ASN A 24 1.54 17.35 9.80
C ASN A 24 1.11 16.47 10.98
N ASP A 25 -0.08 15.90 10.88
CA ASP A 25 -0.58 14.96 11.90
C ASP A 25 0.22 13.64 11.88
N MET A 26 1.01 13.43 10.81
CA MET A 26 1.89 12.28 10.64
C MET A 26 3.26 12.52 11.29
N LYS A 27 3.65 11.62 12.18
CA LYS A 27 4.96 11.61 12.85
C LYS A 27 5.78 10.44 12.41
N TYR A 28 7.04 10.67 12.06
CA TYR A 28 7.98 9.63 11.65
C TYR A 28 9.01 9.40 12.74
N THR A 29 9.27 8.13 13.04
CA THR A 29 10.27 7.72 14.04
C THR A 29 10.97 6.45 13.57
N SER A 30 12.28 6.37 13.80
CA SER A 30 13.06 5.16 13.56
C SER A 30 13.59 4.58 14.86
N TYR A 31 13.51 3.26 14.99
CA TYR A 31 14.02 2.50 16.13
C TYR A 31 15.08 1.52 15.66
N SER A 32 16.20 1.48 16.38
CA SER A 32 17.30 0.56 16.11
C SER A 32 17.26 -0.62 17.06
N TYR A 33 17.47 -1.81 16.52
CA TYR A 33 17.57 -3.08 17.23
C TYR A 33 18.87 -3.80 16.85
N PRO A 34 19.35 -4.78 17.60
CA PRO A 34 20.49 -5.59 17.17
C PRO A 34 20.23 -6.22 15.79
N SER A 35 21.03 -5.85 14.81
CA SER A 35 20.90 -6.25 13.38
C SER A 35 19.55 -5.96 12.73
N GLY A 36 18.76 -5.04 13.29
CA GLY A 36 17.42 -4.68 12.80
C GLY A 36 17.09 -3.20 12.94
N ARG A 37 16.15 -2.74 12.14
CA ARG A 37 15.60 -1.37 12.16
C ARG A 37 14.10 -1.40 11.93
N ALA A 38 13.36 -0.60 12.69
CA ALA A 38 11.96 -0.32 12.44
C ALA A 38 11.76 1.16 12.11
N GLU A 39 11.06 1.43 11.01
CA GLU A 39 10.61 2.77 10.60
C GLU A 39 9.10 2.84 10.85
N VAL A 40 8.65 3.86 11.55
CA VAL A 40 7.26 4.03 11.99
C VAL A 40 6.74 5.38 11.55
N ALA A 41 5.63 5.38 10.83
CA ALA A 41 4.79 6.55 10.66
C ALA A 41 3.55 6.39 11.54
N ALA A 42 3.27 7.38 12.38
CA ALA A 42 2.15 7.42 13.29
C ALA A 42 1.24 8.60 12.96
N PHE A 43 -0.02 8.31 12.64
CA PHE A 43 -1.10 9.28 12.50
C PHE A 43 -1.99 9.21 13.74
N VAL A 44 -2.11 10.32 14.47
CA VAL A 44 -2.82 10.36 15.74
C VAL A 44 -3.96 11.37 15.69
N VAL A 45 -5.17 10.89 15.95
CA VAL A 45 -6.36 11.73 16.14
C VAL A 45 -6.80 11.63 17.60
N THR A 46 -6.94 12.76 18.25
CA THR A 46 -7.43 12.79 19.64
C THR A 46 -8.89 12.33 19.69
N GLY A 47 -9.13 11.22 20.41
CA GLY A 47 -10.47 10.60 20.51
C GLY A 47 -10.92 9.81 19.29
N GLY A 48 -10.02 9.57 18.32
CA GLY A 48 -10.23 8.76 17.14
C GLY A 48 -9.24 7.59 17.04
N VAL A 49 -9.23 6.95 15.88
CA VAL A 49 -8.32 5.85 15.57
C VAL A 49 -6.91 6.37 15.30
N THR A 50 -5.92 5.88 16.02
CA THR A 50 -4.52 6.06 15.65
C THR A 50 -4.10 4.98 14.67
N GLU A 51 -3.44 5.37 13.58
CA GLU A 51 -2.91 4.46 12.57
C GLU A 51 -1.39 4.47 12.58
N TYR A 52 -0.79 3.28 12.48
CA TYR A 52 0.65 3.12 12.36
C TYR A 52 0.99 2.34 11.09
N HIS A 53 1.93 2.87 10.32
CA HIS A 53 2.59 2.15 9.24
C HIS A 53 4.02 1.84 9.67
N VAL A 54 4.37 0.57 9.68
CA VAL A 54 5.65 0.09 10.19
C VAL A 54 6.37 -0.68 9.11
N MET A 55 7.62 -0.31 8.82
CA MET A 55 8.55 -1.11 8.02
C MET A 55 9.67 -1.62 8.90
N ILE A 56 9.90 -2.93 8.88
CA ILE A 56 10.99 -3.56 9.64
C ILE A 56 11.95 -4.24 8.67
N HIS A 57 13.23 -3.94 8.86
CA HIS A 57 14.32 -4.45 8.05
C HIS A 57 15.35 -5.17 8.94
N ALA A 58 15.87 -6.30 8.48
CA ALA A 58 17.18 -6.77 8.92
C ALA A 58 18.25 -5.80 8.36
N THR A 59 19.37 -5.65 9.04
CA THR A 59 20.45 -4.72 8.64
C THR A 59 21.79 -5.41 8.40
N ASP A 60 21.90 -6.73 8.66
CA ASP A 60 23.08 -7.51 8.37
C ASP A 60 22.78 -8.56 7.29
N PRO A 61 23.15 -8.31 6.02
CA PRO A 61 22.90 -9.23 4.92
C PRO A 61 23.75 -10.52 4.97
N LYS A 62 24.73 -10.60 5.88
CA LYS A 62 25.59 -11.80 6.05
C LYS A 62 24.92 -12.88 6.90
N GLN A 63 23.90 -12.51 7.67
CA GLN A 63 23.14 -13.46 8.46
C GLN A 63 22.36 -14.45 7.57
N THR A 64 22.14 -15.65 8.08
CA THR A 64 21.24 -16.62 7.46
C THR A 64 19.80 -16.11 7.44
N TYR A 65 18.95 -16.70 6.60
CA TYR A 65 17.53 -16.35 6.59
C TYR A 65 16.87 -16.48 7.96
N ARG A 66 17.13 -17.58 8.68
CA ARG A 66 16.57 -17.82 10.03
C ARG A 66 16.96 -16.71 11.01
N GLU A 67 18.20 -16.27 10.98
CA GLU A 67 18.68 -15.18 11.84
C GLU A 67 17.99 -13.86 11.48
N GLN A 68 17.93 -13.51 10.20
CA GLN A 68 17.22 -12.29 9.73
C GLN A 68 15.72 -12.34 10.04
N MET A 69 15.07 -13.48 9.87
CA MET A 69 13.67 -13.68 10.24
C MET A 69 13.46 -13.43 11.74
N ASN A 70 14.28 -14.01 12.59
CA ASN A 70 14.21 -13.78 14.04
C ASN A 70 14.41 -12.30 14.38
N VAL A 71 15.38 -11.62 13.76
CA VAL A 71 15.61 -10.18 13.93
C VAL A 71 14.34 -9.38 13.63
N VAL A 72 13.66 -9.66 12.50
CA VAL A 72 12.44 -8.96 12.10
C VAL A 72 11.30 -9.24 13.08
N LEU A 73 11.10 -10.49 13.49
CA LEU A 73 10.05 -10.88 14.43
C LEU A 73 10.28 -10.31 15.84
N ASP A 74 11.52 -10.37 16.34
CA ASP A 74 11.90 -9.84 17.65
C ASP A 74 11.79 -8.30 17.68
N ALA A 75 12.22 -7.61 16.62
CA ALA A 75 12.08 -6.17 16.47
C ALA A 75 10.59 -5.75 16.48
N TYR A 76 9.75 -6.48 15.76
CA TYR A 76 8.31 -6.24 15.75
C TYR A 76 7.68 -6.43 17.14
N ALA A 77 7.99 -7.54 17.83
CA ALA A 77 7.48 -7.80 19.17
C ALA A 77 7.96 -6.76 20.20
N ALA A 78 9.23 -6.36 20.12
CA ALA A 78 9.80 -5.33 20.98
C ALA A 78 9.16 -3.96 20.73
N LEU A 79 8.93 -3.60 19.45
CA LEU A 79 8.26 -2.35 19.07
C LEU A 79 6.85 -2.27 19.64
N LEU A 80 6.03 -3.32 19.46
CA LEU A 80 4.68 -3.37 20.02
C LEU A 80 4.67 -3.22 21.54
N LYS A 81 5.55 -3.94 22.21
CA LYS A 81 5.59 -3.95 23.68
C LYS A 81 6.02 -2.61 24.28
N LYS A 82 6.99 -1.93 23.66
CA LYS A 82 7.65 -0.75 24.25
C LYS A 82 7.11 0.57 23.73
N GLU A 83 6.82 0.65 22.43
CA GLU A 83 6.56 1.93 21.75
C GLU A 83 5.12 2.06 21.26
N LEU A 84 4.49 0.95 20.82
CA LEU A 84 3.15 0.95 20.24
C LEU A 84 2.16 0.16 21.11
N SER A 85 2.24 0.34 22.42
CA SER A 85 1.37 -0.36 23.38
C SER A 85 -0.12 -0.07 23.08
N GLY A 86 -0.92 -1.14 22.97
CA GLY A 86 -2.34 -1.06 22.64
C GLY A 86 -2.64 -1.04 21.13
N ALA A 87 -1.64 -0.94 20.26
CA ALA A 87 -1.84 -1.12 18.84
C ALA A 87 -2.03 -2.58 18.48
N VAL A 88 -2.98 -2.87 17.60
CA VAL A 88 -3.25 -4.20 17.06
C VAL A 88 -2.94 -4.24 15.58
N ALA A 89 -2.37 -5.34 15.12
CA ALA A 89 -2.11 -5.53 13.69
C ALA A 89 -3.44 -5.69 12.94
N VAL A 90 -3.54 -4.98 11.84
CA VAL A 90 -4.65 -5.05 10.88
C VAL A 90 -4.24 -5.89 9.69
N PHE A 91 -3.06 -5.60 9.16
CA PHE A 91 -2.49 -6.28 8.00
C PHE A 91 -0.97 -6.38 8.14
N LYS A 92 -0.42 -7.52 7.73
CA LYS A 92 1.04 -7.72 7.61
C LYS A 92 1.37 -8.26 6.24
N ARG A 93 2.44 -7.73 5.64
CA ARG A 93 3.05 -8.30 4.42
C ARG A 93 4.53 -8.53 4.65
N TYR A 94 4.94 -9.77 4.49
CA TYR A 94 6.35 -10.14 4.48
C TYR A 94 6.84 -10.21 3.03
N PHE A 95 7.93 -9.52 2.78
CA PHE A 95 8.68 -9.55 1.51
C PHE A 95 9.82 -10.51 1.66
N LEU A 96 9.83 -11.58 0.88
CA LEU A 96 10.84 -12.63 0.95
C LEU A 96 11.72 -12.62 -0.29
N SER A 97 12.99 -13.00 -0.14
CA SER A 97 13.92 -13.14 -1.26
C SER A 97 13.74 -14.48 -2.00
N ASP A 98 13.20 -15.51 -1.34
CA ASP A 98 12.97 -16.86 -1.89
C ASP A 98 11.84 -17.53 -1.11
N ALA A 99 10.61 -17.27 -1.51
CA ALA A 99 9.44 -17.75 -0.77
C ALA A 99 9.35 -19.29 -0.73
N ALA A 100 9.74 -19.97 -1.80
CA ALA A 100 9.70 -21.43 -1.86
C ALA A 100 10.54 -22.10 -0.77
N ASN A 101 11.67 -21.48 -0.41
CA ASN A 101 12.57 -21.97 0.64
C ASN A 101 12.24 -21.41 2.03
N GLN A 102 11.62 -20.22 2.10
CA GLN A 102 11.57 -19.39 3.32
C GLN A 102 10.19 -19.36 3.98
N ALA A 103 9.11 -19.46 3.21
CA ALA A 103 7.75 -19.16 3.69
C ALA A 103 7.29 -20.16 4.76
N GLU A 104 7.59 -21.45 4.63
CA GLU A 104 7.17 -22.46 5.60
C GLU A 104 7.72 -22.17 7.01
N LEU A 105 9.00 -21.82 7.10
CA LEU A 105 9.63 -21.47 8.35
C LEU A 105 9.02 -20.20 8.98
N LEU A 106 8.74 -19.18 8.16
CA LEU A 106 8.09 -17.95 8.61
C LEU A 106 6.68 -18.22 9.13
N LEU A 107 5.87 -18.96 8.37
CA LEU A 107 4.50 -19.29 8.77
C LEU A 107 4.45 -20.11 10.06
N ALA A 108 5.36 -21.06 10.23
CA ALA A 108 5.49 -21.81 11.47
C ALA A 108 5.87 -20.91 12.66
N ALA A 109 6.78 -19.96 12.46
CA ALA A 109 7.22 -19.04 13.51
C ALA A 109 6.15 -17.98 13.88
N THR A 110 5.21 -17.69 12.99
CA THR A 110 4.16 -16.68 13.20
C THR A 110 2.78 -17.26 13.51
N ALA A 111 2.61 -18.58 13.52
CA ALA A 111 1.32 -19.24 13.65
C ALA A 111 0.52 -18.84 14.91
N GLU A 112 1.21 -18.62 16.03
CA GLU A 112 0.59 -18.23 17.31
C GLU A 112 0.29 -16.71 17.41
N SER A 113 0.85 -15.91 16.51
CA SER A 113 0.74 -14.44 16.52
C SER A 113 0.00 -13.87 15.30
N SER A 114 -0.76 -14.70 14.58
CA SER A 114 -1.37 -14.36 13.28
C SER A 114 -2.76 -13.73 13.38
N ASP A 115 -3.02 -12.93 14.42
CA ASP A 115 -4.31 -12.24 14.60
C ASP A 115 -4.42 -11.00 13.70
N CYS A 116 -4.21 -11.16 12.38
CA CYS A 116 -4.42 -10.13 11.36
C CYS A 116 -4.51 -10.76 9.95
N ALA A 117 -4.91 -10.00 8.97
CA ALA A 117 -4.75 -10.42 7.57
C ALA A 117 -3.24 -10.50 7.24
N LEU A 118 -2.82 -11.62 6.66
CA LEU A 118 -1.41 -11.92 6.41
C LEU A 118 -1.14 -12.19 4.93
N SER A 119 -0.14 -11.52 4.38
CA SER A 119 0.40 -11.75 3.03
C SER A 119 1.88 -12.12 3.12
N VAL A 120 2.28 -13.16 2.39
CA VAL A 120 3.69 -13.57 2.27
C VAL A 120 4.01 -13.67 0.78
N VAL A 121 4.86 -12.80 0.29
CA VAL A 121 5.15 -12.68 -1.14
C VAL A 121 6.66 -12.72 -1.40
N GLU A 122 7.08 -13.44 -2.44
CA GLU A 122 8.43 -13.32 -2.98
C GLU A 122 8.51 -12.04 -3.80
N GLN A 123 9.05 -11.03 -3.19
CA GLN A 123 9.49 -9.77 -3.76
C GLN A 123 10.76 -9.38 -3.00
N PRO A 124 11.93 -9.83 -3.47
CA PRO A 124 13.20 -9.68 -2.76
C PRO A 124 13.47 -8.23 -2.35
N PRO A 125 13.71 -7.94 -1.05
CA PRO A 125 14.26 -6.65 -0.65
C PRO A 125 15.61 -6.42 -1.34
N LEU A 126 15.83 -5.22 -1.88
CA LEU A 126 17.04 -4.94 -2.67
C LEU A 126 18.21 -4.40 -1.82
N ASP A 127 18.01 -4.24 -0.52
CA ASP A 127 19.07 -3.88 0.44
C ASP A 127 20.05 -5.01 0.78
N GLY A 128 19.92 -6.15 0.10
CA GLY A 128 20.76 -7.33 0.29
C GLY A 128 20.24 -8.28 1.37
N THR A 129 19.13 -7.96 2.02
CA THR A 129 18.51 -8.83 3.03
C THR A 129 17.51 -9.81 2.41
N LYS A 130 17.09 -10.78 3.19
CA LYS A 130 16.22 -11.89 2.74
C LYS A 130 14.78 -11.72 3.14
N ILE A 131 14.48 -10.76 4.00
CA ILE A 131 13.15 -10.52 4.55
C ILE A 131 12.98 -9.06 4.98
N ALA A 132 11.83 -8.50 4.69
CA ALA A 132 11.33 -7.26 5.27
C ALA A 132 9.85 -7.43 5.66
N LEU A 133 9.38 -6.61 6.58
CA LEU A 133 7.98 -6.61 7.04
C LEU A 133 7.36 -5.23 6.86
N TRP A 134 6.21 -5.15 6.18
CA TRP A 134 5.26 -4.06 6.33
C TRP A 134 4.13 -4.51 7.25
N ALA A 135 3.92 -3.77 8.35
CA ALA A 135 2.79 -3.96 9.25
C ALA A 135 1.95 -2.68 9.33
N TYR A 136 0.65 -2.82 9.16
CA TYR A 136 -0.33 -1.79 9.36
C TYR A 136 -1.11 -2.08 10.65
N LEU A 137 -1.11 -1.11 11.59
CA LEU A 137 -1.70 -1.28 12.91
C LEU A 137 -2.65 -0.13 13.22
N GLN A 138 -3.60 -0.39 14.10
CA GLN A 138 -4.54 0.60 14.62
C GLN A 138 -4.71 0.46 16.14
N THR A 139 -5.14 1.55 16.82
CA THR A 139 -5.64 1.53 18.19
C THR A 139 -7.13 1.82 18.23
N ASP A 140 -7.75 1.55 19.38
CA ASP A 140 -9.18 1.86 19.63
C ASP A 140 -10.14 1.18 18.64
N VAL A 141 -9.80 -0.03 18.24
CA VAL A 141 -10.55 -0.87 17.32
C VAL A 141 -10.87 -2.23 17.94
N GLN A 142 -11.92 -2.85 17.45
CA GLN A 142 -12.26 -4.25 17.76
C GLN A 142 -11.90 -5.11 16.54
N THR A 143 -11.24 -6.23 16.76
CA THR A 143 -10.79 -7.11 15.68
C THR A 143 -11.28 -8.54 15.85
N ARG A 144 -11.50 -9.23 14.75
CA ARG A 144 -11.80 -10.66 14.72
C ARG A 144 -11.57 -11.27 13.34
N VAL A 145 -11.28 -12.57 13.32
CA VAL A 145 -11.34 -13.38 12.11
C VAL A 145 -12.80 -13.77 11.87
N LEU A 146 -13.30 -13.54 10.65
CA LEU A 146 -14.64 -13.94 10.24
C LEU A 146 -14.66 -15.40 9.77
N PRO A 147 -15.83 -16.08 9.83
CA PRO A 147 -15.95 -17.48 9.39
C PRO A 147 -15.51 -17.72 7.92
N ASN A 148 -15.64 -16.70 7.07
CA ASN A 148 -15.24 -16.74 5.66
C ASN A 148 -13.74 -16.44 5.44
N GLY A 149 -12.97 -16.24 6.52
CA GLY A 149 -11.54 -16.00 6.48
C GLY A 149 -11.12 -14.53 6.34
N LEU A 150 -12.05 -13.60 6.15
CA LEU A 150 -11.74 -12.18 6.19
C LEU A 150 -11.38 -11.74 7.61
N TYR A 151 -10.49 -10.77 7.73
CA TYR A 151 -10.16 -10.13 9.00
C TYR A 151 -10.92 -8.81 9.14
N GLU A 152 -11.78 -8.74 10.15
CA GLU A 152 -12.58 -7.57 10.44
C GLU A 152 -11.90 -6.68 11.47
N VAL A 153 -11.87 -5.38 11.17
CA VAL A 153 -11.44 -4.32 12.09
C VAL A 153 -12.57 -3.30 12.19
N LYS A 154 -13.15 -3.18 13.38
CA LYS A 154 -14.34 -2.35 13.61
C LYS A 154 -14.01 -1.14 14.45
N HIS A 155 -14.47 0.03 13.99
CA HIS A 155 -14.49 1.28 14.74
C HIS A 155 -15.80 2.04 14.44
N GLY A 156 -16.59 2.30 15.48
CA GLY A 156 -17.89 2.94 15.31
C GLY A 156 -18.80 2.13 14.37
N VAL A 157 -19.29 2.77 13.32
CA VAL A 157 -20.14 2.15 12.29
C VAL A 157 -19.33 1.46 11.19
N TYR A 158 -18.04 1.73 11.09
CA TYR A 158 -17.19 1.21 10.02
C TYR A 158 -16.62 -0.15 10.36
N ARG A 159 -16.67 -1.04 9.39
CA ARG A 159 -16.05 -2.36 9.44
C ARG A 159 -15.08 -2.48 8.27
N GLN A 160 -13.80 -2.46 8.55
CA GLN A 160 -12.76 -2.76 7.57
C GLN A 160 -12.65 -4.28 7.42
N LEU A 161 -12.67 -4.75 6.19
CA LEU A 161 -12.58 -6.17 5.83
C LEU A 161 -11.30 -6.38 5.03
N TRP A 162 -10.35 -7.09 5.63
CA TRP A 162 -9.04 -7.33 5.05
C TRP A 162 -8.87 -8.79 4.64
N MET A 163 -8.30 -9.01 3.48
CA MET A 163 -7.88 -10.32 2.97
C MET A 163 -6.39 -10.25 2.58
N GLY A 164 -5.62 -11.23 3.00
CA GLY A 164 -4.20 -11.34 2.65
C GLY A 164 -3.85 -12.72 2.13
N GLY A 165 -2.95 -12.78 1.11
CA GLY A 165 -2.32 -13.98 0.65
C GLY A 165 -3.23 -15.01 -0.01
N SER A 166 -4.39 -14.61 -0.56
CA SER A 166 -5.30 -15.56 -1.23
C SER A 166 -4.70 -16.05 -2.54
N PHE A 167 -4.78 -17.36 -2.78
CA PHE A 167 -4.27 -18.01 -3.99
C PHE A 167 -5.03 -19.30 -4.31
N ASN A 168 -4.87 -19.83 -5.51
CA ASN A 168 -5.33 -21.15 -5.89
C ASN A 168 -4.37 -21.80 -6.91
N ARG A 169 -4.68 -23.02 -7.34
CA ARG A 169 -3.86 -23.83 -8.26
C ARG A 169 -4.57 -24.16 -9.57
N ALA A 170 -5.50 -23.31 -10.01
CA ALA A 170 -6.18 -23.53 -11.29
C ALA A 170 -5.19 -23.48 -12.48
N ALA A 171 -5.63 -23.93 -13.64
CA ALA A 171 -4.77 -24.29 -14.76
C ALA A 171 -3.85 -23.18 -15.29
N ASN A 172 -4.27 -21.91 -15.22
CA ASN A 172 -3.51 -20.75 -15.70
C ASN A 172 -3.89 -19.47 -14.95
N SER A 173 -3.19 -18.39 -15.22
CA SER A 173 -3.38 -17.10 -14.56
C SER A 173 -4.79 -16.50 -14.75
N GLU A 174 -5.42 -16.71 -15.90
CA GLU A 174 -6.80 -16.26 -16.17
C GLU A 174 -7.78 -16.96 -15.24
N TYR A 175 -7.75 -18.30 -15.18
CA TYR A 175 -8.63 -19.07 -14.30
C TYR A 175 -8.34 -18.80 -12.82
N GLN A 176 -7.07 -18.66 -12.45
CA GLN A 176 -6.71 -18.33 -11.07
C GLN A 176 -7.29 -16.98 -10.66
N MET A 177 -7.13 -15.95 -11.47
CA MET A 177 -7.66 -14.62 -11.18
C MET A 177 -9.20 -14.61 -11.13
N ARG A 178 -9.84 -15.33 -12.03
CA ARG A 178 -11.32 -15.47 -12.05
C ARG A 178 -11.84 -16.08 -10.75
N LEU A 179 -11.23 -17.16 -10.30
CA LEU A 179 -11.61 -17.79 -9.03
C LEU A 179 -11.34 -16.90 -7.83
N LEU A 180 -10.17 -16.24 -7.76
CA LEU A 180 -9.85 -15.32 -6.68
C LEU A 180 -10.87 -14.18 -6.55
N LEU A 181 -11.26 -13.57 -7.66
CA LEU A 181 -12.27 -12.50 -7.65
C LEU A 181 -13.67 -13.02 -7.30
N ASN A 182 -14.05 -14.20 -7.78
CA ASN A 182 -15.33 -14.83 -7.44
C ASN A 182 -15.40 -15.14 -5.93
N ASP A 183 -14.37 -15.79 -5.41
CA ASP A 183 -14.30 -16.15 -3.98
C ASP A 183 -14.35 -14.90 -3.10
N TYR A 184 -13.61 -13.86 -3.47
CA TYR A 184 -13.63 -12.60 -2.74
C TYR A 184 -14.98 -11.89 -2.82
N ALA A 185 -15.63 -11.88 -3.99
CA ALA A 185 -16.96 -11.31 -4.14
C ALA A 185 -18.00 -12.07 -3.27
N MET A 186 -17.89 -13.40 -3.16
CA MET A 186 -18.75 -14.21 -2.29
C MET A 186 -18.49 -13.90 -0.80
N GLN A 187 -17.24 -13.81 -0.37
CA GLN A 187 -16.86 -13.43 0.99
C GLN A 187 -17.43 -12.04 1.35
N LEU A 188 -17.36 -11.07 0.44
CA LEU A 188 -17.96 -9.74 0.65
C LEU A 188 -19.48 -9.80 0.74
N MET A 189 -20.14 -10.61 -0.09
CA MET A 189 -21.59 -10.77 -0.09
C MET A 189 -22.09 -11.35 1.23
N GLU A 190 -21.37 -12.30 1.84
CA GLU A 190 -21.67 -12.84 3.17
C GLU A 190 -21.64 -11.76 4.26
N GLU A 191 -20.87 -10.71 4.06
CA GLU A 191 -20.77 -9.55 4.96
C GLU A 191 -21.72 -8.40 4.59
N GLY A 192 -22.61 -8.61 3.61
CA GLY A 192 -23.54 -7.60 3.11
C GLY A 192 -22.86 -6.52 2.26
N CYS A 193 -21.72 -6.85 1.65
CA CYS A 193 -20.88 -5.97 0.84
C CYS A 193 -20.81 -6.43 -0.61
N THR A 194 -20.36 -5.53 -1.50
CA THR A 194 -20.07 -5.82 -2.91
C THR A 194 -18.68 -5.35 -3.31
N LEU A 195 -18.16 -5.84 -4.42
CA LEU A 195 -16.92 -5.30 -4.99
C LEU A 195 -17.08 -3.83 -5.36
N ALA A 196 -18.21 -3.46 -5.97
CA ALA A 196 -18.45 -2.11 -6.44
C ALA A 196 -18.59 -1.09 -5.30
N ASP A 197 -19.36 -1.41 -4.27
CA ASP A 197 -19.70 -0.42 -3.25
C ASP A 197 -18.70 -0.37 -2.09
N ASN A 198 -17.94 -1.45 -1.87
CA ASN A 198 -17.17 -1.60 -0.64
C ASN A 198 -15.67 -1.84 -0.85
N CYS A 199 -15.24 -2.47 -1.97
CA CYS A 199 -13.83 -2.75 -2.20
C CYS A 199 -13.07 -1.49 -2.59
N LEU A 200 -12.10 -1.10 -1.77
CA LEU A 200 -11.32 0.12 -1.95
C LEU A 200 -9.96 -0.14 -2.60
N ARG A 201 -9.39 -1.33 -2.38
CA ARG A 201 -8.02 -1.62 -2.79
C ARG A 201 -7.82 -3.11 -3.05
N THR A 202 -7.09 -3.43 -4.12
CA THR A 202 -6.56 -4.76 -4.39
C THR A 202 -5.07 -4.71 -4.71
N TRP A 203 -4.34 -5.76 -4.34
CA TRP A 203 -2.96 -6.03 -4.74
C TRP A 203 -2.92 -7.39 -5.40
N ILE A 204 -2.46 -7.42 -6.65
CA ILE A 204 -2.42 -8.62 -7.48
C ILE A 204 -0.95 -8.92 -7.77
N PHE A 205 -0.43 -9.98 -7.16
CA PHE A 205 0.93 -10.43 -7.39
C PHE A 205 0.93 -11.51 -8.46
N VAL A 206 1.73 -11.32 -9.48
CA VAL A 206 1.73 -12.17 -10.67
C VAL A 206 3.11 -12.78 -10.87
N GLN A 207 3.19 -14.12 -10.78
CA GLN A 207 4.39 -14.85 -11.08
C GLN A 207 4.71 -14.70 -12.57
N ASN A 208 5.96 -14.34 -12.91
CA ASN A 208 6.37 -14.08 -14.28
C ASN A 208 5.36 -13.16 -15.01
N VAL A 209 5.29 -11.92 -14.53
CA VAL A 209 4.29 -10.93 -14.96
C VAL A 209 4.27 -10.74 -16.48
N ASP A 210 5.41 -10.82 -17.14
CA ASP A 210 5.52 -10.65 -18.60
C ASP A 210 4.76 -11.76 -19.38
N CYS A 211 4.58 -12.95 -18.79
CA CYS A 211 3.84 -14.06 -19.39
C CYS A 211 2.39 -14.16 -18.90
N ASN A 212 2.14 -13.90 -17.63
CA ASN A 212 0.88 -14.23 -16.97
C ASN A 212 -0.08 -13.04 -16.80
N TYR A 213 0.38 -11.80 -16.98
CA TYR A 213 -0.44 -10.61 -16.71
C TYR A 213 -1.62 -10.46 -17.66
N ALA A 214 -1.49 -10.86 -18.91
CA ALA A 214 -2.58 -10.79 -19.89
C ALA A 214 -3.81 -11.60 -19.46
N GLY A 215 -3.61 -12.80 -18.90
CA GLY A 215 -4.69 -13.62 -18.35
C GLY A 215 -5.38 -12.98 -17.16
N VAL A 216 -4.59 -12.36 -16.26
CA VAL A 216 -5.11 -11.62 -15.11
C VAL A 216 -5.98 -10.45 -15.55
N VAL A 217 -5.52 -9.66 -16.51
CA VAL A 217 -6.27 -8.49 -17.05
C VAL A 217 -7.58 -8.96 -17.68
N LYS A 218 -7.54 -10.02 -18.51
CA LYS A 218 -8.74 -10.56 -19.15
C LYS A 218 -9.79 -10.97 -18.13
N ALA A 219 -9.41 -11.81 -17.17
CA ALA A 219 -10.33 -12.28 -16.12
C ALA A 219 -10.91 -11.14 -15.30
N ARG A 220 -10.08 -10.17 -14.91
CA ARG A 220 -10.53 -9.00 -14.16
C ARG A 220 -11.52 -8.14 -14.95
N ASN A 221 -11.20 -7.82 -16.20
CA ASN A 221 -12.07 -6.99 -17.03
C ASN A 221 -13.45 -7.64 -17.22
N GLU A 222 -13.50 -8.96 -17.52
CA GLU A 222 -14.75 -9.69 -17.66
C GLU A 222 -15.56 -9.75 -16.37
N MET A 223 -14.89 -10.03 -15.24
CA MET A 223 -15.54 -10.10 -13.93
C MET A 223 -16.09 -8.75 -13.50
N PHE A 224 -15.35 -7.67 -13.70
CA PHE A 224 -15.74 -6.32 -13.28
C PHE A 224 -17.00 -5.83 -14.00
N VAL A 225 -17.19 -6.16 -15.27
CA VAL A 225 -18.44 -5.86 -15.98
C VAL A 225 -19.65 -6.49 -15.28
N THR A 226 -19.55 -7.73 -14.80
CA THR A 226 -20.64 -8.41 -14.08
C THR A 226 -20.91 -7.81 -12.70
N GLN A 227 -19.94 -7.08 -12.15
CA GLN A 227 -20.01 -6.44 -10.85
C GLN A 227 -20.34 -4.94 -10.93
N ASN A 228 -20.80 -4.44 -12.08
CA ASN A 228 -21.07 -3.02 -12.32
C ASN A 228 -19.84 -2.11 -12.13
N LEU A 229 -18.65 -2.64 -12.35
CA LEU A 229 -17.39 -1.92 -12.36
C LEU A 229 -16.99 -1.68 -13.82
N THR A 230 -17.25 -0.46 -14.32
CA THR A 230 -17.11 -0.09 -15.74
C THR A 230 -16.57 1.34 -15.88
N GLU A 231 -16.23 1.74 -17.09
CA GLU A 231 -15.82 3.11 -17.40
C GLU A 231 -16.90 4.17 -17.09
N ASN A 232 -18.18 3.75 -17.06
CA ASN A 232 -19.33 4.63 -16.77
C ASN A 232 -19.69 4.69 -15.28
N THR A 233 -19.08 3.85 -14.47
CA THR A 233 -19.23 3.84 -13.01
C THR A 233 -17.90 4.22 -12.36
N HIS A 234 -17.16 3.24 -11.89
CA HIS A 234 -15.80 3.35 -11.41
C HIS A 234 -15.13 1.97 -11.41
N TYR A 235 -13.84 1.95 -11.16
CA TYR A 235 -13.08 0.74 -10.86
C TYR A 235 -12.58 0.73 -9.41
N ILE A 236 -11.69 -0.18 -9.09
CA ILE A 236 -11.08 -0.33 -7.77
C ILE A 236 -9.61 0.09 -7.87
N ALA A 237 -9.08 0.83 -6.89
CA ALA A 237 -7.66 1.11 -6.83
C ALA A 237 -6.86 -0.20 -6.71
N SER A 238 -5.85 -0.38 -7.56
CA SER A 238 -5.17 -1.67 -7.69
C SER A 238 -3.70 -1.52 -8.08
N THR A 239 -2.88 -2.44 -7.60
CA THR A 239 -1.52 -2.68 -8.08
C THR A 239 -1.45 -4.09 -8.66
N GLY A 240 -1.06 -4.22 -9.94
CA GLY A 240 -0.74 -5.50 -10.57
C GLY A 240 0.75 -5.55 -10.84
N ILE A 241 1.49 -6.40 -10.13
CA ILE A 241 2.94 -6.36 -10.06
C ILE A 241 3.55 -7.76 -10.01
N GLY A 242 4.80 -7.91 -10.42
CA GLY A 242 5.55 -9.16 -10.26
C GLY A 242 5.66 -9.57 -8.80
N GLY A 243 5.39 -10.85 -8.52
CA GLY A 243 5.51 -11.44 -7.20
C GLY A 243 5.15 -12.92 -7.25
N ARG A 244 5.71 -13.72 -6.35
CA ARG A 244 5.47 -15.17 -6.32
C ARG A 244 4.96 -15.64 -4.97
N HIS A 245 4.12 -16.65 -5.01
CA HIS A 245 3.79 -17.46 -3.85
C HIS A 245 4.85 -18.57 -3.65
N ALA A 246 4.94 -19.12 -2.44
CA ALA A 246 5.83 -20.25 -2.15
C ALA A 246 5.47 -21.50 -2.98
N ASP A 247 4.19 -21.71 -3.29
CA ASP A 247 3.74 -22.77 -4.19
C ASP A 247 3.94 -22.35 -5.63
N PRO A 248 4.76 -23.07 -6.44
CA PRO A 248 5.05 -22.69 -7.81
C PRO A 248 3.85 -22.82 -8.76
N LYS A 249 2.76 -23.49 -8.34
CA LYS A 249 1.51 -23.59 -9.10
C LYS A 249 0.60 -22.37 -8.90
N ALA A 250 0.84 -21.57 -7.89
CA ALA A 250 0.12 -20.31 -7.65
C ALA A 250 0.73 -19.22 -8.52
N LEU A 251 0.14 -18.97 -9.68
CA LEU A 251 0.58 -17.95 -10.63
C LEU A 251 0.10 -16.55 -10.25
N VAL A 252 -0.97 -16.46 -9.45
CA VAL A 252 -1.60 -15.21 -9.01
C VAL A 252 -1.91 -15.29 -7.53
N MET A 253 -1.60 -14.20 -6.80
CA MET A 253 -2.03 -13.98 -5.43
C MET A 253 -2.84 -12.69 -5.36
N LEU A 254 -3.78 -12.63 -4.42
CA LEU A 254 -4.65 -11.48 -4.18
C LEU A 254 -4.64 -11.09 -2.71
N ASP A 255 -4.33 -9.83 -2.44
CA ASP A 255 -4.67 -9.14 -1.19
C ASP A 255 -5.77 -8.11 -1.50
N ALA A 256 -6.67 -7.87 -0.55
CA ALA A 256 -7.77 -6.94 -0.77
C ALA A 256 -8.23 -6.25 0.52
N PHE A 257 -8.80 -5.08 0.34
CA PHE A 257 -9.33 -4.25 1.41
C PHE A 257 -10.68 -3.66 1.01
N ALA A 258 -11.69 -3.87 1.86
CA ALA A 258 -13.03 -3.32 1.71
C ALA A 258 -13.51 -2.68 3.01
N VAL A 259 -14.50 -1.80 2.93
CA VAL A 259 -15.12 -1.16 4.09
C VAL A 259 -16.64 -1.21 3.99
N ALA A 260 -17.27 -1.76 5.04
CA ALA A 260 -18.70 -1.69 5.25
C ALA A 260 -19.06 -0.50 6.16
N GLY A 261 -20.30 -0.02 6.05
CA GLY A 261 -20.81 1.08 6.87
C GLY A 261 -20.56 2.48 6.31
N LEU A 262 -19.95 2.57 5.12
CA LEU A 262 -19.79 3.84 4.42
C LEU A 262 -21.13 4.37 3.87
N LYS A 263 -21.30 5.68 3.93
CA LYS A 263 -22.42 6.40 3.32
C LYS A 263 -22.05 6.85 1.90
N PRO A 264 -23.03 7.10 1.03
CA PRO A 264 -22.77 7.72 -0.27
C PRO A 264 -21.96 9.01 -0.13
N GLY A 265 -20.94 9.18 -0.98
CA GLY A 265 -20.06 10.35 -0.98
C GLY A 265 -18.82 10.27 -0.08
N GLN A 266 -18.69 9.24 0.77
CA GLN A 266 -17.48 9.03 1.57
C GLN A 266 -16.31 8.42 0.78
N ILE A 267 -16.58 7.85 -0.39
CA ILE A 267 -15.54 7.34 -1.29
C ILE A 267 -15.33 8.33 -2.43
N LYS A 268 -14.08 8.69 -2.69
CA LYS A 268 -13.65 9.50 -3.82
C LYS A 268 -12.61 8.74 -4.64
N TYR A 269 -12.85 8.61 -5.93
CA TYR A 269 -11.91 8.01 -6.88
C TYR A 269 -10.97 9.08 -7.42
N LEU A 270 -9.68 8.76 -7.54
CA LEU A 270 -8.63 9.70 -7.90
C LEU A 270 -8.14 9.42 -9.33
N TYR A 271 -7.99 10.45 -10.11
CA TYR A 271 -7.72 10.36 -11.55
C TYR A 271 -6.45 11.10 -11.98
N ALA A 272 -6.17 12.27 -11.42
CA ALA A 272 -5.09 13.16 -11.80
C ALA A 272 -4.98 13.37 -13.31
N ARG A 273 -6.08 13.73 -13.99
CA ARG A 273 -6.24 13.79 -15.45
C ARG A 273 -5.21 14.68 -16.18
N THR A 274 -4.59 15.61 -15.49
CA THR A 274 -3.50 16.44 -16.04
C THR A 274 -2.18 15.66 -16.17
N HIS A 275 -2.04 14.55 -15.46
CA HIS A 275 -0.82 13.75 -15.37
C HIS A 275 -1.00 12.33 -15.89
N LEU A 276 -2.17 11.75 -15.72
CA LEU A 276 -2.48 10.35 -15.96
C LEU A 276 -3.71 10.21 -16.87
N ASN A 277 -3.68 9.24 -17.78
CA ASN A 277 -4.85 8.89 -18.59
C ASN A 277 -5.75 7.88 -17.86
N PRO A 278 -7.03 7.76 -18.27
CA PRO A 278 -7.91 6.69 -17.86
C PRO A 278 -7.31 5.31 -18.18
N THR A 279 -7.44 4.37 -17.25
CA THR A 279 -6.81 3.05 -17.40
C THR A 279 -7.47 2.20 -18.48
N TYR A 280 -8.78 2.36 -18.69
CA TYR A 280 -9.51 1.65 -19.74
C TYR A 280 -9.04 1.99 -21.16
N GLU A 281 -8.44 3.17 -21.39
CA GLU A 281 -7.89 3.56 -22.70
C GLU A 281 -6.76 2.64 -23.17
N TYR A 282 -6.08 1.96 -22.27
CA TYR A 282 -5.06 0.96 -22.60
C TYR A 282 -5.41 -0.47 -22.13
N GLY A 283 -6.71 -0.73 -21.96
CA GLY A 283 -7.27 -2.06 -21.83
C GLY A 283 -7.20 -2.67 -20.44
N VAL A 284 -7.02 -1.88 -19.38
CA VAL A 284 -7.03 -2.36 -17.99
C VAL A 284 -8.10 -1.66 -17.16
N SER A 285 -8.55 -2.31 -16.10
CA SER A 285 -9.67 -1.87 -15.25
C SER A 285 -9.20 -1.65 -13.83
N PHE A 286 -8.75 -0.43 -13.51
CA PHE A 286 -8.45 -0.02 -12.14
C PHE A 286 -8.51 1.51 -11.99
N GLU A 287 -8.70 2.01 -10.77
CA GLU A 287 -8.55 3.42 -10.46
C GLU A 287 -7.11 3.75 -10.05
N ARG A 288 -6.68 4.97 -10.31
CA ARG A 288 -5.35 5.48 -9.95
C ARG A 288 -5.16 5.61 -8.44
N GLY A 289 -6.26 5.77 -7.72
CA GLY A 289 -6.31 5.81 -6.28
C GLY A 289 -7.74 5.96 -5.77
N THR A 290 -7.92 5.72 -4.49
CA THR A 290 -9.18 5.87 -3.78
C THR A 290 -8.94 6.61 -2.49
N ALA A 291 -9.75 7.61 -2.18
CA ALA A 291 -9.80 8.25 -0.88
C ALA A 291 -11.11 7.87 -0.18
N VAL A 292 -11.03 7.55 1.10
CA VAL A 292 -12.20 7.27 1.93
C VAL A 292 -12.21 8.19 3.14
N ASP A 293 -13.34 8.88 3.34
CA ASP A 293 -13.54 9.77 4.47
C ASP A 293 -14.30 9.02 5.56
N TYR A 294 -13.59 8.74 6.67
CA TYR A 294 -14.22 8.38 7.94
C TYR A 294 -14.63 9.64 8.70
N ASP A 295 -15.31 9.50 9.81
CA ASP A 295 -15.76 10.67 10.57
C ASP A 295 -14.59 11.50 11.14
N ASP A 296 -13.44 10.86 11.37
CA ASP A 296 -12.26 11.47 12.03
C ASP A 296 -11.09 11.72 11.08
N ARG A 297 -11.03 11.04 9.93
CA ARG A 297 -9.88 11.09 9.02
C ARG A 297 -10.22 10.71 7.58
N ARG A 298 -9.37 11.14 6.66
CA ARG A 298 -9.30 10.67 5.27
C ARG A 298 -8.15 9.69 5.13
N GLN A 299 -8.44 8.49 4.62
CA GLN A 299 -7.43 7.53 4.20
C GLN A 299 -7.33 7.54 2.67
N VAL A 300 -6.12 7.57 2.14
CA VAL A 300 -5.85 7.62 0.69
C VAL A 300 -5.01 6.42 0.29
N LEU A 301 -5.48 5.69 -0.71
CA LEU A 301 -4.89 4.47 -1.22
C LEU A 301 -4.45 4.72 -2.67
N ILE A 302 -3.15 4.91 -2.89
CA ILE A 302 -2.58 5.16 -4.22
C ILE A 302 -2.19 3.83 -4.85
N SER A 303 -2.74 3.58 -6.04
CA SER A 303 -2.39 2.41 -6.86
C SER A 303 -0.94 2.45 -7.33
N GLY A 304 -0.43 1.31 -7.76
CA GLY A 304 0.85 1.25 -8.47
C GLY A 304 0.88 2.28 -9.59
N THR A 305 1.85 3.20 -9.49
CA THR A 305 1.97 4.35 -10.38
C THR A 305 3.38 4.41 -10.95
N ALA A 306 3.48 4.49 -12.28
CA ALA A 306 4.73 4.51 -13.03
C ALA A 306 4.92 5.84 -13.78
N SER A 307 6.00 5.94 -14.55
CA SER A 307 6.34 7.11 -15.37
C SER A 307 5.56 7.13 -16.68
N ILE A 308 4.35 7.68 -16.65
CA ILE A 308 3.51 7.92 -17.83
C ILE A 308 3.00 9.36 -17.86
N ASN A 309 2.48 9.79 -19.00
CA ASN A 309 1.76 11.04 -19.15
C ASN A 309 0.24 10.83 -19.30
N ASN A 310 -0.49 11.91 -19.45
CA ASN A 310 -1.95 11.90 -19.61
C ASN A 310 -2.46 11.38 -20.96
N ARG A 311 -1.58 10.88 -21.83
CA ARG A 311 -1.90 10.13 -23.05
C ARG A 311 -1.54 8.65 -22.92
N GLY A 312 -1.07 8.20 -21.74
CA GLY A 312 -0.65 6.83 -21.50
C GLY A 312 0.70 6.46 -22.11
N GLU A 313 1.47 7.45 -22.56
CA GLU A 313 2.81 7.25 -23.13
C GLU A 313 3.84 7.08 -22.01
N VAL A 314 4.76 6.11 -22.17
CA VAL A 314 5.89 5.95 -21.27
C VAL A 314 6.80 7.18 -21.39
N MET A 315 7.03 7.84 -20.27
CA MET A 315 7.95 8.97 -20.22
C MET A 315 9.36 8.50 -19.88
N TYR A 316 10.35 9.07 -20.56
CA TYR A 316 11.77 8.83 -20.27
C TYR A 316 12.18 7.35 -20.36
N ALA A 317 11.81 6.68 -21.46
CA ALA A 317 12.16 5.29 -21.70
C ALA A 317 13.68 5.04 -21.52
N GLY A 318 14.03 4.02 -20.73
CA GLY A 318 15.42 3.64 -20.45
C GLY A 318 16.16 4.51 -19.41
N ASP A 319 15.52 5.54 -18.85
CA ASP A 319 16.12 6.43 -17.85
C ASP A 319 15.41 6.32 -16.51
N VAL A 320 15.94 5.48 -15.61
CA VAL A 320 15.31 5.23 -14.30
C VAL A 320 15.25 6.47 -13.41
N ARG A 321 16.24 7.38 -13.49
CA ARG A 321 16.24 8.62 -12.70
C ARG A 321 15.06 9.50 -13.06
N ARG A 322 14.91 9.81 -14.36
CA ARG A 322 13.82 10.64 -14.86
C ARG A 322 12.47 9.95 -14.72
N GLN A 323 12.42 8.62 -14.85
CA GLN A 323 11.20 7.86 -14.56
C GLN A 323 10.80 7.95 -13.08
N THR A 324 11.75 7.90 -12.16
CA THR A 324 11.48 8.07 -10.72
C THR A 324 10.94 9.47 -10.43
N GLU A 325 11.50 10.52 -10.98
CA GLU A 325 11.01 11.89 -10.82
C GLU A 325 9.59 12.04 -11.38
N ARG A 326 9.33 11.55 -12.59
CA ARG A 326 8.00 11.62 -13.20
C ARG A 326 6.95 10.81 -12.43
N MET A 327 7.31 9.65 -11.93
CA MET A 327 6.48 8.83 -11.06
C MET A 327 6.08 9.62 -9.80
N TRP A 328 7.00 10.32 -9.17
CA TRP A 328 6.69 11.18 -8.02
C TRP A 328 5.73 12.32 -8.38
N GLU A 329 5.89 12.97 -9.52
CA GLU A 329 4.95 14.00 -10.00
C GLU A 329 3.53 13.44 -10.14
N ASN A 330 3.41 12.24 -10.70
CA ASN A 330 2.13 11.55 -10.86
C ASN A 330 1.48 11.23 -9.52
N VAL A 331 2.24 10.69 -8.57
CA VAL A 331 1.75 10.38 -7.21
C VAL A 331 1.38 11.65 -6.45
N GLU A 332 2.18 12.72 -6.56
CA GLU A 332 1.89 13.99 -5.94
C GLU A 332 0.59 14.61 -6.46
N ALA A 333 0.33 14.49 -7.77
CA ALA A 333 -0.92 14.96 -8.36
C ALA A 333 -2.15 14.20 -7.84
N LEU A 334 -2.03 12.88 -7.64
CA LEU A 334 -3.09 12.06 -7.04
C LEU A 334 -3.32 12.43 -5.56
N LEU A 335 -2.26 12.61 -4.78
CA LEU A 335 -2.36 13.03 -3.38
C LEU A 335 -3.02 14.41 -3.28
N LYS A 336 -2.64 15.37 -4.12
CA LYS A 336 -3.25 16.71 -4.16
C LYS A 336 -4.74 16.68 -4.51
N GLU A 337 -5.16 15.79 -5.40
CA GLU A 337 -6.58 15.60 -5.72
C GLU A 337 -7.38 15.10 -4.52
N ALA A 338 -6.74 14.35 -3.63
CA ALA A 338 -7.28 13.91 -2.34
C ALA A 338 -7.06 14.93 -1.20
N ASP A 339 -6.60 16.14 -1.49
CA ASP A 339 -6.23 17.16 -0.50
C ASP A 339 -5.14 16.69 0.48
N CYS A 340 -4.23 15.85 0.01
CA CYS A 340 -3.08 15.31 0.74
C CYS A 340 -1.76 15.69 0.05
N GLY A 341 -0.66 15.42 0.73
CA GLY A 341 0.69 15.57 0.22
C GLY A 341 1.60 14.43 0.69
N PHE A 342 2.86 14.44 0.26
CA PHE A 342 3.84 13.43 0.71
C PHE A 342 4.08 13.45 2.23
N GLY A 343 3.82 14.56 2.91
CA GLY A 343 3.89 14.65 4.37
C GLY A 343 2.80 13.87 5.12
N ASP A 344 1.75 13.43 4.42
CA ASP A 344 0.64 12.63 4.95
C ASP A 344 0.83 11.12 4.67
N VAL A 345 1.93 10.73 3.98
CA VAL A 345 2.18 9.35 3.56
C VAL A 345 2.71 8.51 4.71
N GLY A 346 2.01 7.44 5.04
CA GLY A 346 2.40 6.50 6.10
C GLY A 346 3.49 5.52 5.66
N HIS A 347 3.44 5.02 4.43
CA HIS A 347 4.48 4.12 3.89
C HIS A 347 4.54 4.19 2.36
N ILE A 348 5.68 3.77 1.83
CA ILE A 348 5.93 3.65 0.40
C ILE A 348 6.44 2.24 0.08
N ILE A 349 5.89 1.60 -0.94
CA ILE A 349 6.46 0.38 -1.54
C ILE A 349 6.94 0.75 -2.94
N VAL A 350 8.22 0.47 -3.23
CA VAL A 350 8.86 0.74 -4.51
C VAL A 350 9.20 -0.58 -5.19
N TYR A 351 8.82 -0.69 -6.43
CA TYR A 351 9.01 -1.86 -7.27
C TYR A 351 10.03 -1.54 -8.36
N LEU A 352 11.11 -2.28 -8.42
CA LEU A 352 12.12 -2.18 -9.48
C LEU A 352 12.06 -3.40 -10.38
N ARG A 353 12.20 -3.15 -11.67
CA ARG A 353 12.27 -4.19 -12.68
C ARG A 353 13.68 -4.80 -12.79
N ASP A 354 14.71 -4.00 -12.53
CA ASP A 354 16.12 -4.38 -12.62
C ASP A 354 16.85 -4.05 -11.31
N ILE A 355 17.55 -5.03 -10.76
CA ILE A 355 18.37 -4.85 -9.55
C ILE A 355 19.49 -3.82 -9.77
N ALA A 356 19.99 -3.65 -11.00
CA ALA A 356 21.03 -2.68 -11.33
C ALA A 356 20.61 -1.23 -11.08
N ASP A 357 19.29 -0.95 -11.07
CA ASP A 357 18.75 0.39 -10.81
C ASP A 357 18.65 0.72 -9.31
N TYR A 358 18.85 -0.26 -8.44
CA TYR A 358 18.60 -0.11 -6.99
C TYR A 358 19.41 1.01 -6.36
N ALA A 359 20.72 1.05 -6.58
CA ALA A 359 21.60 2.02 -5.93
C ALA A 359 21.17 3.47 -6.24
N VAL A 360 20.82 3.72 -7.49
CA VAL A 360 20.38 5.03 -7.99
C VAL A 360 19.03 5.41 -7.37
N VAL A 361 18.05 4.51 -7.43
CA VAL A 361 16.70 4.77 -6.92
C VAL A 361 16.71 4.92 -5.40
N LYS A 362 17.49 4.08 -4.70
CA LYS A 362 17.67 4.20 -3.25
C LYS A 362 18.19 5.58 -2.85
N GLU A 363 19.26 6.06 -3.49
CA GLU A 363 19.85 7.39 -3.22
C GLU A 363 18.79 8.50 -3.41
N MET A 364 17.98 8.43 -4.48
CA MET A 364 16.93 9.40 -4.77
C MET A 364 15.84 9.40 -3.68
N PHE A 365 15.38 8.21 -3.25
CA PHE A 365 14.38 8.08 -2.20
C PHE A 365 14.91 8.48 -0.83
N ASP A 366 16.14 8.13 -0.47
CA ASP A 366 16.78 8.53 0.79
C ASP A 366 16.88 10.06 0.91
N LYS A 367 17.15 10.73 -0.20
CA LYS A 367 17.23 12.20 -0.24
C LYS A 367 15.85 12.87 -0.15
N ARG A 368 14.83 12.33 -0.83
CA ARG A 368 13.51 12.96 -0.90
C ARG A 368 12.62 12.61 0.28
N PHE A 369 12.71 11.40 0.78
CA PHE A 369 11.85 10.84 1.84
C PHE A 369 12.67 10.21 2.97
N PRO A 370 13.55 10.97 3.64
CA PRO A 370 14.51 10.39 4.59
C PRO A 370 13.86 9.60 5.72
N ASP A 371 12.66 10.01 6.15
CA ASP A 371 11.98 9.49 7.34
C ASP A 371 10.77 8.61 7.02
N THR A 372 10.27 8.61 5.79
CA THR A 372 9.06 7.86 5.43
C THR A 372 9.36 6.36 5.37
N PRO A 373 8.63 5.52 6.13
CA PRO A 373 8.76 4.07 6.09
C PRO A 373 8.64 3.53 4.66
N ARG A 374 9.60 2.75 4.22
CA ARG A 374 9.59 2.20 2.85
C ARG A 374 10.35 0.91 2.70
N VAL A 375 9.99 0.18 1.66
CA VAL A 375 10.75 -0.96 1.13
C VAL A 375 10.92 -0.79 -0.38
N ILE A 376 12.11 -1.13 -0.88
CA ILE A 376 12.41 -1.21 -2.31
C ILE A 376 12.64 -2.68 -2.64
N THR A 377 11.84 -3.23 -3.55
CA THR A 377 11.85 -4.65 -3.87
C THR A 377 12.12 -4.90 -5.34
N LEU A 378 12.67 -6.08 -5.64
CA LEU A 378 12.72 -6.60 -7.01
C LEU A 378 11.33 -7.16 -7.35
N ALA A 379 10.62 -6.45 -8.17
CA ALA A 379 9.29 -6.84 -8.63
C ALA A 379 9.06 -6.25 -10.03
N PRO A 380 9.14 -7.06 -11.09
CA PRO A 380 8.93 -6.59 -12.43
C PRO A 380 7.57 -5.92 -12.59
N VAL A 381 7.59 -4.69 -13.08
CA VAL A 381 6.40 -3.91 -13.40
C VAL A 381 5.70 -4.53 -14.62
N CYS A 382 4.39 -4.45 -14.68
CA CYS A 382 3.57 -5.18 -15.66
C CYS A 382 3.77 -4.77 -17.13
N ARG A 383 4.55 -3.71 -17.40
CA ARG A 383 4.96 -3.31 -18.75
C ARG A 383 6.48 -3.11 -18.80
N PRO A 384 7.18 -3.69 -19.80
CA PRO A 384 8.66 -3.63 -19.88
C PRO A 384 9.25 -2.23 -19.91
N GLY A 385 8.55 -1.24 -20.45
CA GLY A 385 9.03 0.16 -20.50
C GLY A 385 9.00 0.90 -19.18
N TRP A 386 8.33 0.38 -18.16
CA TRP A 386 8.29 0.97 -16.82
C TRP A 386 9.36 0.31 -15.93
N LEU A 387 10.43 1.05 -15.67
CA LEU A 387 11.58 0.57 -14.91
C LEU A 387 11.33 0.59 -13.40
N VAL A 388 10.46 1.50 -12.96
CA VAL A 388 10.12 1.73 -11.57
C VAL A 388 8.63 2.03 -11.42
N GLU A 389 8.05 1.54 -10.35
CA GLU A 389 6.68 1.81 -9.92
C GLU A 389 6.65 2.01 -8.42
N MET A 390 5.76 2.85 -7.91
CA MET A 390 5.52 2.96 -6.47
C MET A 390 4.04 2.99 -6.15
N GLU A 391 3.72 2.59 -4.94
CA GLU A 391 2.43 2.78 -4.29
C GLU A 391 2.62 3.35 -2.90
N CYS A 392 1.58 3.96 -2.35
CA CYS A 392 1.60 4.46 -0.98
C CYS A 392 0.19 4.50 -0.37
N MET A 393 0.13 4.58 0.93
CA MET A 393 -1.05 4.97 1.68
C MET A 393 -0.78 6.27 2.42
N ALA A 394 -1.75 7.16 2.42
CA ALA A 394 -1.69 8.42 3.16
C ALA A 394 -2.90 8.55 4.09
N VAL A 395 -2.74 9.29 5.17
CA VAL A 395 -3.81 9.56 6.13
C VAL A 395 -3.74 11.03 6.55
N LYS A 396 -4.88 11.70 6.54
CA LYS A 396 -5.00 13.10 6.91
C LYS A 396 -6.23 13.32 7.79
N LYS A 397 -6.11 14.22 8.77
CA LYS A 397 -7.26 14.68 9.53
C LYS A 397 -8.23 15.43 8.62
N ILE A 398 -9.51 15.15 8.75
CA ILE A 398 -10.57 15.94 8.13
C ILE A 398 -10.84 17.15 9.04
N SER A 399 -10.71 18.35 8.48
CA SER A 399 -11.13 19.57 9.18
C SER A 399 -12.66 19.63 9.21
N ASP A 400 -13.22 19.91 10.38
CA ASP A 400 -14.65 20.17 10.55
C ASP A 400 -15.13 21.34 9.68
#